data_82e3c36510d11073b031522f75e6d4b8
#
_entry.id   82e3c36510d11073b031522f75e6d4b8
#
_cell.length_a   1.000
_cell.length_b   1.000
_cell.length_c   1.000
_cell.angle_alpha   90.00
_cell.angle_beta   90.00
_cell.angle_gamma   90.00
#
_symmetry.space_group_name_H-M   'P 1'
#
loop_
_entity.id
_entity.type
_entity.pdbx_description
1 polymer ?
#
loop_
_entity_poly.entity_id
_entity_poly.type
_entity_poly.pdbx_seq_one_letter_code
_entity_poly.pdbx_strand_id
1 'polypeptide(L)'
;MARLPLLDRDDLPEVDRAVYDRLEASRGTPTGNIWRALANAPNLLDRILSLADELRHGVEIDKETRELAVLMVGLVAGSQYEFDHHWNSALKAGLPREKLESLADFETSPLFDPRDRAILRYAREATLGEVADATWATLRKHFDERQATEIVVTVAWYACVVRILVPLKIENEAWFKRL
;
A
#
# COMPACT_ATOMS: atom_id res chain seq x y z
N MET A 1 -12.06 -0.96 -17.36
CA MET A 1 -11.12 -0.18 -18.20
C MET A 1 -10.75 1.11 -17.49
N ALA A 2 -9.46 1.39 -17.35
CA ALA A 2 -8.97 2.60 -16.69
C ALA A 2 -9.51 3.88 -17.33
N ARG A 3 -9.73 4.93 -16.50
CA ARG A 3 -10.25 6.24 -16.95
C ARG A 3 -9.17 7.17 -17.52
N LEU A 4 -7.89 6.87 -17.28
CA LEU A 4 -6.74 7.55 -17.86
C LEU A 4 -5.95 6.59 -18.75
N PRO A 5 -5.21 7.09 -19.75
CA PRO A 5 -4.24 6.29 -20.47
C PRO A 5 -3.23 5.66 -19.51
N LEU A 6 -2.85 4.43 -19.78
CA LEU A 6 -1.77 3.75 -19.09
C LEU A 6 -0.51 3.90 -19.95
N LEU A 7 0.32 4.87 -19.58
CA LEU A 7 1.48 5.24 -20.38
C LEU A 7 2.68 4.34 -20.05
N ASP A 8 3.40 3.98 -21.09
CA ASP A 8 4.72 3.38 -21.02
C ASP A 8 5.81 4.45 -21.27
N ARG A 9 7.06 4.09 -21.09
CA ARG A 9 8.20 5.00 -21.24
C ARG A 9 8.19 5.79 -22.55
N ASP A 10 7.91 5.10 -23.66
CA ASP A 10 7.97 5.68 -25.01
C ASP A 10 6.78 6.58 -25.33
N ASP A 11 5.73 6.52 -24.56
CA ASP A 11 4.59 7.43 -24.65
C ASP A 11 4.89 8.81 -24.05
N LEU A 12 5.96 8.93 -23.22
CA LEU A 12 6.33 10.18 -22.59
C LEU A 12 7.23 11.04 -23.51
N PRO A 13 7.12 12.40 -23.38
CA PRO A 13 8.09 13.29 -23.95
C PRO A 13 9.52 12.95 -23.46
N GLU A 14 10.51 13.16 -24.30
CA GLU A 14 11.91 12.79 -23.98
C GLU A 14 12.40 13.40 -22.65
N VAL A 15 12.00 14.63 -22.36
CA VAL A 15 12.34 15.34 -21.12
C VAL A 15 11.83 14.64 -19.84
N ASP A 16 10.76 13.87 -19.94
CA ASP A 16 10.10 13.20 -18.82
C ASP A 16 10.50 11.71 -18.68
N ARG A 17 11.22 11.15 -19.65
CA ARG A 17 11.58 9.71 -19.66
C ARG A 17 12.47 9.32 -18.49
N ALA A 18 13.31 10.23 -18.00
CA ALA A 18 14.15 9.96 -16.83
C ALA A 18 13.36 9.59 -15.57
N VAL A 19 12.13 10.13 -15.39
CA VAL A 19 11.26 9.75 -14.28
C VAL A 19 10.77 8.31 -14.45
N TYR A 20 10.46 7.91 -15.67
CA TYR A 20 10.03 6.55 -15.96
C TYR A 20 11.18 5.54 -15.80
N ASP A 21 12.40 5.90 -16.22
CA ASP A 21 13.58 5.08 -16.01
C ASP A 21 13.84 4.83 -14.52
N ARG A 22 13.66 5.86 -13.68
CA ARG A 22 13.74 5.73 -12.21
C ARG A 22 12.61 4.85 -11.66
N LEU A 23 11.40 4.96 -12.19
CA LEU A 23 10.27 4.12 -11.82
C LEU A 23 10.58 2.63 -12.08
N GLU A 24 11.06 2.29 -13.26
CA GLU A 24 11.42 0.90 -13.61
C GLU A 24 12.56 0.37 -12.76
N ALA A 25 13.57 1.19 -12.48
CA ALA A 25 14.67 0.83 -11.58
C ALA A 25 14.17 0.52 -10.14
N SER A 26 13.17 1.26 -9.66
CA SER A 26 12.62 1.09 -8.31
C SER A 26 11.59 -0.06 -8.23
N ARG A 27 10.73 -0.23 -9.23
CA ARG A 27 9.55 -1.12 -9.19
C ARG A 27 9.70 -2.38 -10.04
N GLY A 28 10.68 -2.38 -10.92
CA GLY A 28 10.88 -3.48 -11.90
C GLY A 28 9.97 -3.34 -13.11
N THR A 29 10.20 -4.23 -14.07
CA THR A 29 9.41 -4.37 -15.30
C THR A 29 8.75 -5.76 -15.34
N PRO A 30 7.53 -5.88 -15.88
CA PRO A 30 6.66 -4.81 -16.38
C PRO A 30 6.09 -3.94 -15.25
N THR A 31 5.89 -2.66 -15.57
CA THR A 31 5.42 -1.65 -14.61
C THR A 31 3.94 -1.80 -14.27
N GLY A 32 3.59 -1.64 -13.00
CA GLY A 32 2.21 -1.72 -12.53
C GLY A 32 1.31 -0.59 -13.05
N ASN A 33 0.04 -0.88 -13.25
CA ASN A 33 -0.91 0.04 -13.90
C ASN A 33 -1.13 1.36 -13.13
N ILE A 34 -1.00 1.36 -11.80
CA ILE A 34 -1.06 2.61 -11.04
C ILE A 34 0.03 3.59 -11.48
N TRP A 35 1.26 3.11 -11.65
CA TRP A 35 2.39 3.93 -12.04
C TRP A 35 2.26 4.45 -13.47
N ARG A 36 1.78 3.60 -14.37
CA ARG A 36 1.46 3.95 -15.75
C ARG A 36 0.37 5.02 -15.84
N ALA A 37 -0.64 4.97 -14.97
CA ALA A 37 -1.66 6.00 -14.86
C ALA A 37 -1.09 7.32 -14.31
N LEU A 38 -0.20 7.26 -13.30
CA LEU A 38 0.46 8.43 -12.72
C LEU A 38 1.47 9.08 -13.69
N ALA A 39 1.97 8.34 -14.67
CA ALA A 39 2.87 8.85 -15.70
C ALA A 39 2.23 9.95 -16.58
N ASN A 40 0.90 10.11 -16.56
CA ASN A 40 0.23 11.28 -17.16
C ASN A 40 0.61 12.61 -16.50
N ALA A 41 1.23 12.59 -15.31
CA ALA A 41 1.72 13.76 -14.61
C ALA A 41 3.15 13.47 -14.05
N PRO A 42 4.20 13.50 -14.91
CA PRO A 42 5.54 13.03 -14.55
C PRO A 42 6.14 13.73 -13.35
N ASN A 43 5.88 15.04 -13.18
CA ASN A 43 6.33 15.81 -12.03
C ASN A 43 5.71 15.34 -10.70
N LEU A 44 4.46 14.87 -10.71
CA LEU A 44 3.82 14.29 -9.54
C LEU A 44 4.32 12.86 -9.31
N LEU A 45 4.45 12.07 -10.38
CA LEU A 45 5.01 10.72 -10.31
C LEU A 45 6.38 10.72 -9.64
N ASP A 46 7.27 11.67 -9.97
CA ASP A 46 8.59 11.79 -9.39
C ASP A 46 8.56 11.98 -7.85
N ARG A 47 7.67 12.83 -7.36
CA ARG A 47 7.52 13.08 -5.91
C ARG A 47 6.86 11.92 -5.17
N ILE A 48 5.84 11.35 -5.79
CA ILE A 48 5.13 10.16 -5.28
C ILE A 48 6.09 8.98 -5.18
N LEU A 49 6.91 8.75 -6.19
CA LEU A 49 7.87 7.67 -6.22
C LEU A 49 8.89 7.80 -5.07
N SER A 50 9.36 9.03 -4.79
CA SER A 50 10.28 9.29 -3.67
C SER A 50 9.68 8.92 -2.32
N LEU A 51 8.43 9.32 -2.05
CA LEU A 51 7.73 8.96 -0.81
C LEU A 51 7.50 7.44 -0.73
N ALA A 52 7.01 6.85 -1.84
CA ALA A 52 6.72 5.43 -1.88
C ALA A 52 7.97 4.55 -1.72
N ASP A 53 9.14 5.02 -2.17
CA ASP A 53 10.43 4.34 -1.97
C ASP A 53 10.86 4.42 -0.50
N GLU A 54 10.72 5.60 0.13
CA GLU A 54 11.05 5.78 1.55
C GLU A 54 10.18 4.87 2.44
N LEU A 55 8.87 4.83 2.22
CA LEU A 55 7.96 3.96 2.97
C LEU A 55 8.21 2.46 2.74
N ARG A 56 8.86 2.11 1.64
CA ARG A 56 9.20 0.71 1.33
C ARG A 56 10.54 0.28 1.92
N HIS A 57 11.52 1.18 2.00
CA HIS A 57 12.91 0.84 2.26
C HIS A 57 13.56 1.63 3.40
N GLY A 58 13.03 2.82 3.76
CA GLY A 58 13.62 3.74 4.73
C GLY A 58 12.97 3.73 6.12
N VAL A 59 11.90 2.94 6.31
CA VAL A 59 11.18 2.83 7.60
C VAL A 59 11.75 1.73 8.50
N GLU A 60 11.59 1.89 9.82
CA GLU A 60 12.01 0.92 10.83
C GLU A 60 10.96 -0.17 11.10
N ILE A 61 9.68 0.10 10.80
CA ILE A 61 8.65 -0.94 10.93
C ILE A 61 8.98 -2.11 10.01
N ASP A 62 8.84 -3.33 10.53
CA ASP A 62 9.09 -4.54 9.76
C ASP A 62 8.10 -4.68 8.61
N LYS A 63 8.51 -5.46 7.60
CA LYS A 63 7.73 -5.66 6.37
C LYS A 63 6.37 -6.30 6.64
N GLU A 64 6.30 -7.22 7.57
CA GLU A 64 5.07 -7.94 7.93
C GLU A 64 4.04 -6.96 8.53
N THR A 65 4.46 -6.14 9.47
CA THR A 65 3.64 -5.07 10.08
C THR A 65 3.12 -4.10 9.01
N ARG A 66 4.00 -3.67 8.10
CA ARG A 66 3.60 -2.78 7.00
C ARG A 66 2.57 -3.43 6.09
N GLU A 67 2.81 -4.66 5.64
CA GLU A 67 1.88 -5.34 4.72
C GLU A 67 0.52 -5.61 5.37
N LEU A 68 0.45 -5.93 6.68
CA LEU A 68 -0.81 -6.05 7.41
C LEU A 68 -1.60 -4.73 7.39
N ALA A 69 -0.93 -3.60 7.65
CA ALA A 69 -1.58 -2.29 7.60
C ALA A 69 -2.12 -1.97 6.21
N VAL A 70 -1.33 -2.20 5.16
CA VAL A 70 -1.70 -1.93 3.77
C VAL A 70 -2.86 -2.81 3.30
N LEU A 71 -2.81 -4.11 3.61
CA LEU A 71 -3.90 -5.03 3.31
C LEU A 71 -5.22 -4.61 3.98
N MET A 72 -5.16 -4.12 5.22
CA MET A 72 -6.35 -3.61 5.91
C MET A 72 -6.90 -2.36 5.22
N VAL A 73 -6.04 -1.44 4.76
CA VAL A 73 -6.46 -0.28 3.96
C VAL A 73 -7.17 -0.72 2.68
N GLY A 74 -6.57 -1.65 1.93
CA GLY A 74 -7.14 -2.20 0.70
C GLY A 74 -8.49 -2.87 0.91
N LEU A 75 -8.62 -3.66 1.99
CA LEU A 75 -9.85 -4.36 2.37
C LEU A 75 -10.97 -3.36 2.72
N VAL A 76 -10.69 -2.40 3.59
CA VAL A 76 -11.68 -1.41 4.06
C VAL A 76 -12.13 -0.48 2.94
N ALA A 77 -11.21 -0.07 2.07
CA ALA A 77 -11.50 0.80 0.93
C ALA A 77 -12.13 0.07 -0.26
N GLY A 78 -12.23 -1.27 -0.24
CA GLY A 78 -12.73 -2.07 -1.35
C GLY A 78 -11.85 -2.00 -2.61
N SER A 79 -10.54 -1.78 -2.45
CA SER A 79 -9.60 -1.72 -3.56
C SER A 79 -9.00 -3.09 -3.85
N GLN A 80 -9.58 -3.79 -4.83
CA GLN A 80 -9.10 -5.13 -5.22
C GLN A 80 -7.65 -5.09 -5.72
N TYR A 81 -7.29 -4.07 -6.52
CA TYR A 81 -5.93 -3.88 -7.02
C TYR A 81 -4.91 -3.82 -5.89
N GLU A 82 -5.14 -2.94 -4.90
CA GLU A 82 -4.24 -2.75 -3.77
C GLU A 82 -4.14 -4.02 -2.93
N PHE A 83 -5.28 -4.64 -2.65
CA PHE A 83 -5.34 -5.87 -1.86
C PHE A 83 -4.58 -7.00 -2.53
N ASP A 84 -4.77 -7.23 -3.84
CA ASP A 84 -4.12 -8.31 -4.57
C ASP A 84 -2.59 -8.13 -4.65
N HIS A 85 -2.11 -6.93 -4.97
CA HIS A 85 -0.68 -6.64 -5.05
C HIS A 85 -0.01 -6.81 -3.68
N HIS A 86 -0.62 -6.30 -2.62
CA HIS A 86 -0.08 -6.41 -1.27
C HIS A 86 -0.28 -7.79 -0.64
N TRP A 87 -1.23 -8.58 -1.11
CA TRP A 87 -1.32 -10.02 -0.78
C TRP A 87 -0.03 -10.75 -1.17
N ASN A 88 0.42 -10.56 -2.41
CA ASN A 88 1.66 -11.17 -2.88
C ASN A 88 2.89 -10.66 -2.11
N SER A 89 2.90 -9.37 -1.78
CA SER A 89 3.97 -8.76 -0.98
C SER A 89 4.01 -9.30 0.44
N ALA A 90 2.85 -9.50 1.06
CA ALA A 90 2.69 -10.05 2.40
C ALA A 90 3.21 -11.51 2.49
N LEU A 91 2.85 -12.35 1.50
CA LEU A 91 3.39 -13.71 1.42
C LEU A 91 4.91 -13.72 1.26
N LYS A 92 5.46 -12.80 0.43
CA LYS A 92 6.91 -12.66 0.25
C LYS A 92 7.61 -12.10 1.50
N ALA A 93 6.90 -11.34 2.33
CA ALA A 93 7.40 -10.86 3.62
C ALA A 93 7.42 -11.95 4.69
N GLY A 94 6.73 -13.07 4.48
CA GLY A 94 6.69 -14.21 5.41
C GLY A 94 5.36 -14.41 6.14
N LEU A 95 4.36 -13.56 5.87
CA LEU A 95 3.04 -13.73 6.48
C LEU A 95 2.37 -15.02 6.01
N PRO A 96 1.87 -15.86 6.93
CA PRO A 96 1.18 -17.10 6.55
C PRO A 96 -0.11 -16.82 5.78
N ARG A 97 -0.41 -17.65 4.77
CA ARG A 97 -1.64 -17.52 3.97
C ARG A 97 -2.90 -17.53 4.84
N GLU A 98 -2.98 -18.45 5.80
CA GLU A 98 -4.13 -18.58 6.69
C GLU A 98 -4.38 -17.30 7.49
N LYS A 99 -3.32 -16.57 7.87
CA LYS A 99 -3.42 -15.27 8.54
C LYS A 99 -4.03 -14.22 7.60
N LEU A 100 -3.60 -14.20 6.34
CA LEU A 100 -4.13 -13.28 5.35
C LEU A 100 -5.61 -13.58 5.02
N GLU A 101 -5.98 -14.84 4.90
CA GLU A 101 -7.36 -15.29 4.67
C GLU A 101 -8.30 -14.92 5.83
N SER A 102 -7.75 -14.84 7.05
CA SER A 102 -8.49 -14.47 8.27
C SER A 102 -8.49 -12.96 8.56
N LEU A 103 -7.98 -12.12 7.65
CA LEU A 103 -7.76 -10.70 7.91
C LEU A 103 -9.06 -9.95 8.28
N ALA A 104 -10.18 -10.32 7.68
CA ALA A 104 -11.48 -9.71 7.99
C ALA A 104 -11.94 -10.00 9.44
N ASP A 105 -11.51 -11.13 9.99
CA ASP A 105 -11.87 -11.63 11.31
C ASP A 105 -10.75 -11.42 12.34
N PHE A 106 -9.83 -10.48 12.10
CA PHE A 106 -8.62 -10.30 12.89
C PHE A 106 -8.87 -10.07 14.39
N GLU A 107 -10.03 -9.53 14.77
CA GLU A 107 -10.38 -9.27 16.17
C GLU A 107 -10.55 -10.56 16.98
N THR A 108 -11.06 -11.62 16.36
CA THR A 108 -11.42 -12.89 17.03
C THR A 108 -10.52 -14.05 16.64
N SER A 109 -9.88 -14.00 15.49
CA SER A 109 -9.00 -15.06 15.00
C SER A 109 -7.76 -15.23 15.90
N PRO A 110 -7.40 -16.46 16.30
CA PRO A 110 -6.21 -16.73 17.11
C PRO A 110 -4.89 -16.52 16.36
N LEU A 111 -4.95 -16.30 15.05
CA LEU A 111 -3.76 -16.11 14.21
C LEU A 111 -3.10 -14.73 14.37
N PHE A 112 -3.78 -13.79 15.02
CA PHE A 112 -3.28 -12.44 15.24
C PHE A 112 -2.92 -12.23 16.70
N ASP A 113 -1.70 -11.79 16.95
CA ASP A 113 -1.25 -11.42 18.27
C ASP A 113 -1.74 -10.00 18.67
N PRO A 114 -1.48 -9.54 19.91
CA PRO A 114 -1.90 -8.20 20.33
C PRO A 114 -1.29 -7.06 19.52
N ARG A 115 -0.06 -7.22 18.99
CA ARG A 115 0.63 -6.23 18.15
C ARG A 115 -0.03 -6.14 16.78
N ASP A 116 -0.34 -7.29 16.17
CA ASP A 116 -1.08 -7.37 14.90
C ASP A 116 -2.44 -6.69 15.01
N ARG A 117 -3.19 -7.01 16.07
CA ARG A 117 -4.51 -6.40 16.30
C ARG A 117 -4.44 -4.91 16.50
N ALA A 118 -3.41 -4.41 17.16
CA ALA A 118 -3.23 -2.98 17.37
C ALA A 118 -3.07 -2.23 16.05
N ILE A 119 -2.20 -2.73 15.14
CA ILE A 119 -2.01 -2.08 13.83
C ILE A 119 -3.21 -2.24 12.90
N LEU A 120 -3.83 -3.41 12.88
CA LEU A 120 -5.00 -3.67 12.04
C LEU A 120 -6.21 -2.81 12.44
N ARG A 121 -6.45 -2.66 13.75
CA ARG A 121 -7.50 -1.77 14.27
C ARG A 121 -7.21 -0.32 13.91
N TYR A 122 -5.96 0.14 14.12
CA TYR A 122 -5.55 1.47 13.72
C TYR A 122 -5.75 1.70 12.22
N ALA A 123 -5.27 0.82 11.37
CA ALA A 123 -5.38 0.95 9.91
C ALA A 123 -6.84 0.96 9.46
N ARG A 124 -7.72 0.13 10.05
CA ARG A 124 -9.15 0.12 9.78
C ARG A 124 -9.79 1.46 10.12
N GLU A 125 -9.60 1.94 11.34
CA GLU A 125 -10.20 3.18 11.83
C GLU A 125 -9.68 4.40 11.06
N ALA A 126 -8.38 4.52 10.85
CA ALA A 126 -7.76 5.60 10.08
C ALA A 126 -8.25 5.63 8.62
N THR A 127 -8.48 4.47 8.01
CA THR A 127 -9.03 4.40 6.64
C THR A 127 -10.48 4.87 6.59
N LEU A 128 -11.25 4.64 7.65
CA LEU A 128 -12.64 5.12 7.79
C LEU A 128 -12.71 6.61 8.15
N GLY A 129 -11.63 7.22 8.62
CA GLY A 129 -11.48 8.66 8.82
C GLY A 129 -11.44 9.11 10.28
N GLU A 130 -11.62 8.21 11.25
CA GLU A 130 -11.57 8.54 12.67
C GLU A 130 -10.88 7.43 13.46
N VAL A 131 -9.96 7.81 14.35
CA VAL A 131 -9.23 6.89 15.24
C VAL A 131 -9.58 7.20 16.67
N ALA A 132 -10.12 6.21 17.39
CA ALA A 132 -10.45 6.35 18.79
C ALA A 132 -9.18 6.48 19.66
N ASP A 133 -9.23 7.30 20.73
CA ASP A 133 -8.12 7.46 21.67
C ASP A 133 -7.65 6.12 22.27
N ALA A 134 -8.58 5.19 22.52
CA ALA A 134 -8.26 3.85 23.00
C ALA A 134 -7.47 3.01 21.98
N THR A 135 -7.78 3.16 20.70
CA THR A 135 -7.04 2.51 19.60
C THR A 135 -5.64 3.09 19.51
N TRP A 136 -5.51 4.41 19.53
CA TRP A 136 -4.21 5.09 19.55
C TRP A 136 -3.38 4.66 20.78
N ALA A 137 -3.95 4.70 21.97
CA ALA A 137 -3.28 4.27 23.18
C ALA A 137 -2.83 2.79 23.12
N THR A 138 -3.59 1.92 22.46
CA THR A 138 -3.23 0.52 22.25
C THR A 138 -2.07 0.38 21.26
N LEU A 139 -2.09 1.11 20.15
CA LEU A 139 -0.98 1.14 19.18
C LEU A 139 0.34 1.54 19.87
N ARG A 140 0.29 2.60 20.71
CA ARG A 140 1.43 3.15 21.43
C ARG A 140 2.04 2.21 22.48
N LYS A 141 1.36 1.13 22.87
CA LYS A 141 1.94 0.08 23.73
C LYS A 141 2.91 -0.82 23.00
N HIS A 142 2.81 -0.90 21.67
CA HIS A 142 3.59 -1.83 20.83
C HIS A 142 4.60 -1.13 19.92
N PHE A 143 4.45 0.19 19.71
CA PHE A 143 5.27 0.98 18.78
C PHE A 143 5.72 2.28 19.46
N ASP A 144 7.00 2.60 19.31
CA ASP A 144 7.56 3.87 19.77
C ASP A 144 7.08 5.08 18.93
N GLU A 145 7.57 6.28 19.21
CA GLU A 145 7.15 7.51 18.50
C GLU A 145 7.47 7.46 17.03
N ARG A 146 8.67 6.97 16.67
CA ARG A 146 9.12 6.86 15.30
C ARG A 146 8.29 5.85 14.53
N GLN A 147 8.20 4.64 15.04
CA GLN A 147 7.41 3.56 14.44
C GLN A 147 5.93 3.94 14.30
N ALA A 148 5.35 4.58 15.31
CA ALA A 148 3.97 5.06 15.26
C ALA A 148 3.80 6.13 14.15
N THR A 149 4.78 7.04 14.00
CA THR A 149 4.78 8.03 12.90
C THR A 149 4.86 7.34 11.54
N GLU A 150 5.74 6.36 11.38
CA GLU A 150 5.88 5.58 10.16
C GLU A 150 4.59 4.83 9.79
N ILE A 151 3.91 4.25 10.79
CA ILE A 151 2.60 3.60 10.63
C ILE A 151 1.55 4.60 10.18
N VAL A 152 1.47 5.76 10.84
CA VAL A 152 0.52 6.83 10.47
C VAL A 152 0.70 7.25 9.02
N VAL A 153 1.95 7.55 8.63
CA VAL A 153 2.26 7.99 7.27
C VAL A 153 2.01 6.87 6.25
N THR A 154 2.36 5.62 6.58
CA THR A 154 2.09 4.46 5.72
C THR A 154 0.59 4.29 5.47
N VAL A 155 -0.22 4.23 6.52
CA VAL A 155 -1.68 4.07 6.38
C VAL A 155 -2.30 5.24 5.61
N ALA A 156 -1.90 6.48 5.91
CA ALA A 156 -2.37 7.67 5.21
C ALA A 156 -1.98 7.66 3.73
N TRP A 157 -0.75 7.25 3.41
CA TRP A 157 -0.29 7.11 2.03
C TRP A 157 -1.12 6.07 1.26
N TYR A 158 -1.30 4.87 1.80
CA TYR A 158 -2.08 3.84 1.13
C TYR A 158 -3.58 4.18 1.06
N ALA A 159 -4.11 4.92 2.04
CA ALA A 159 -5.44 5.52 1.93
C ALA A 159 -5.54 6.58 0.80
N CYS A 160 -4.46 7.30 0.50
CA CYS A 160 -4.35 8.15 -0.70
C CYS A 160 -4.33 7.29 -1.97
N VAL A 161 -3.50 6.25 -2.00
CA VAL A 161 -3.35 5.33 -3.15
C VAL A 161 -4.70 4.74 -3.56
N VAL A 162 -5.48 4.20 -2.63
CA VAL A 162 -6.80 3.62 -2.96
C VAL A 162 -7.78 4.66 -3.49
N ARG A 163 -7.66 5.93 -3.06
CA ARG A 163 -8.45 7.05 -3.60
C ARG A 163 -8.02 7.51 -5.00
N ILE A 164 -6.84 7.09 -5.45
CA ILE A 164 -6.41 7.20 -6.85
C ILE A 164 -6.92 6.01 -7.66
N LEU A 165 -6.70 4.80 -7.16
CA LEU A 165 -7.02 3.55 -7.85
C LEU A 165 -8.52 3.39 -8.15
N VAL A 166 -9.35 3.52 -7.13
CA VAL A 166 -10.80 3.25 -7.23
C VAL A 166 -11.51 4.21 -8.19
N PRO A 167 -11.35 5.56 -8.08
CA PRO A 167 -11.98 6.48 -9.01
C PRO A 167 -11.46 6.36 -10.44
N LEU A 168 -10.19 6.02 -10.64
CA LEU A 168 -9.60 5.82 -11.96
C LEU A 168 -9.91 4.46 -12.56
N LYS A 169 -10.55 3.56 -11.82
CA LYS A 169 -10.84 2.18 -12.24
C LYS A 169 -9.59 1.45 -12.72
N ILE A 170 -8.51 1.56 -11.94
CA ILE A 170 -7.28 0.82 -12.23
C ILE A 170 -7.52 -0.65 -11.88
N GLU A 171 -7.32 -1.51 -12.86
CA GLU A 171 -7.46 -2.96 -12.77
C GLU A 171 -6.07 -3.60 -12.73
N ASN A 172 -6.00 -4.83 -12.21
CA ASN A 172 -4.76 -5.61 -12.24
C ASN A 172 -4.24 -5.75 -13.67
N GLU A 173 -2.94 -5.85 -13.81
CA GLU A 173 -2.28 -6.06 -15.10
C GLU A 173 -2.61 -7.44 -15.66
N ALA A 174 -2.62 -7.58 -16.98
CA ALA A 174 -2.89 -8.86 -17.64
C ALA A 174 -1.87 -9.95 -17.26
N TRP A 175 -0.65 -9.58 -16.86
CA TRP A 175 0.39 -10.49 -16.40
C TRP A 175 0.33 -10.79 -14.90
N PHE A 176 -0.42 -10.00 -14.12
CA PHE A 176 -0.51 -10.17 -12.68
C PHE A 176 -1.17 -11.49 -12.31
N LYS A 177 -0.60 -12.16 -11.34
CA LYS A 177 -1.17 -13.38 -10.73
C LYS A 177 -1.12 -13.23 -9.21
N ARG A 178 -2.29 -13.32 -8.59
CA ARG A 178 -2.38 -13.44 -7.14
C ARG A 178 -1.91 -14.84 -6.74
N LEU A 179 -0.95 -14.88 -5.81
CA LEU A 179 -0.35 -16.11 -5.27
C LEU A 179 -1.33 -16.84 -4.34
#